data_ee757d07df711b9ae70e56863f016b17
#
_entry.id   ee757d07df711b9ae70e56863f016b17
#
_cell.length_a   1.000
_cell.length_b   1.000
_cell.length_c   1.000
_cell.angle_alpha   90.00
_cell.angle_beta   90.00
_cell.angle_gamma   90.00
#
_symmetry.space_group_name_H-M   'P 1'
#
loop_
_entity.id
_entity.type
_entity.pdbx_description
1 polymer ?
#
loop_
_entity_poly.entity_id
_entity_poly.type
_entity_poly.pdbx_seq_one_letter_code
_entity_poly.pdbx_strand_id
1 'polypeptide(L)'
;MPRKPRFNLPGMPQHIVQRGNNRAACFFEESDNIQFLDDLKESSRKYHCQLHGYVLMSNHFHLLASPNDRYGISQMMQALGRRYVYFINHKYERTGTLWEGRYRSCLVDSEAYLLTCMRYIELNPVRAG
;
A
#
# COMPACT_ATOMS: atom_id res chain seq x y z
N MET A 1 4.85 -20.24 -13.95
CA MET A 1 5.92 -19.35 -14.33
C MET A 1 6.37 -18.51 -13.14
N PRO A 2 7.65 -18.53 -12.81
CA PRO A 2 8.09 -17.74 -11.67
C PRO A 2 7.95 -16.25 -11.95
N ARG A 3 7.57 -15.50 -10.92
CA ARG A 3 7.50 -14.04 -11.03
C ARG A 3 8.90 -13.45 -11.03
N LYS A 4 9.08 -12.39 -11.77
CA LYS A 4 10.35 -11.67 -11.75
C LYS A 4 10.59 -11.10 -10.35
N PRO A 5 11.82 -11.12 -9.84
CA PRO A 5 12.14 -10.47 -8.59
C PRO A 5 11.80 -8.99 -8.64
N ARG A 6 11.32 -8.45 -7.52
CA ARG A 6 11.06 -7.02 -7.42
C ARG A 6 12.38 -6.28 -7.37
N PHE A 7 12.40 -5.13 -8.02
CA PHE A 7 13.58 -4.28 -8.06
C PHE A 7 13.49 -3.30 -6.90
N ASN A 8 14.24 -3.57 -5.83
CA ASN A 8 14.20 -2.76 -4.61
C ASN A 8 15.54 -2.11 -4.37
N LEU A 9 15.57 -0.76 -4.43
CA LEU A 9 16.74 0.03 -4.15
C LEU A 9 16.54 0.78 -2.82
N PRO A 10 17.43 0.55 -1.83
CA PRO A 10 17.33 1.28 -0.56
C PRO A 10 17.32 2.80 -0.78
N GLY A 11 16.42 3.48 -0.07
CA GLY A 11 16.27 4.92 -0.15
C GLY A 11 15.55 5.45 -1.37
N MET A 12 15.27 4.61 -2.36
CA MET A 12 14.57 5.04 -3.57
C MET A 12 13.06 4.95 -3.37
N PRO A 13 12.31 6.05 -3.59
CA PRO A 13 10.85 6.00 -3.47
C PRO A 13 10.23 5.02 -4.45
N GLN A 14 9.20 4.34 -3.99
CA GLN A 14 8.42 3.41 -4.82
C GLN A 14 6.95 3.81 -4.79
N HIS A 15 6.31 3.74 -5.94
CA HIS A 15 4.86 3.88 -6.07
C HIS A 15 4.26 2.47 -6.04
N ILE A 16 3.43 2.23 -5.05
CA ILE A 16 2.85 0.90 -4.77
C ILE A 16 1.35 0.97 -4.97
N VAL A 17 0.80 -0.04 -5.66
CA VAL A 17 -0.65 -0.13 -5.91
C VAL A 17 -1.12 -1.53 -5.55
N GLN A 18 -2.24 -1.62 -4.86
CA GLN A 18 -2.89 -2.88 -4.53
C GLN A 18 -4.39 -2.74 -4.79
N ARG A 19 -4.98 -3.73 -5.44
CA ARG A 19 -6.41 -3.71 -5.80
C ARG A 19 -7.17 -4.82 -5.08
N GLY A 20 -8.47 -4.56 -4.83
CA GLY A 20 -9.37 -5.56 -4.31
C GLY A 20 -9.63 -6.66 -5.33
N ASN A 21 -9.83 -7.88 -4.84
CA ASN A 21 -10.11 -9.05 -5.68
C ASN A 21 -11.42 -8.82 -6.46
N ASN A 22 -11.40 -9.13 -7.77
CA ASN A 22 -12.54 -8.90 -8.67
C ASN A 22 -13.04 -7.46 -8.66
N ARG A 23 -12.14 -6.50 -8.41
CA ARG A 23 -12.47 -5.08 -8.31
C ARG A 23 -13.47 -4.77 -7.19
N ALA A 24 -13.65 -5.70 -6.26
CA ALA A 24 -14.52 -5.49 -5.11
C ALA A 24 -13.92 -4.46 -4.15
N ALA A 25 -14.79 -3.84 -3.36
CA ALA A 25 -14.35 -2.89 -2.36
C ALA A 25 -13.42 -3.55 -1.34
N CYS A 26 -12.39 -2.82 -0.94
CA CYS A 26 -11.50 -3.22 0.14
C CYS A 26 -11.57 -2.25 1.33
N PHE A 27 -12.27 -1.13 1.15
CA PHE A 27 -12.62 -0.19 2.22
C PHE A 27 -14.12 0.03 2.13
N PHE A 28 -14.83 -0.29 3.20
CA PHE A 28 -16.30 -0.26 3.17
C PHE A 28 -16.87 0.93 3.93
N GLU A 29 -16.14 1.44 4.90
CA GLU A 29 -16.53 2.62 5.65
C GLU A 29 -15.29 3.32 6.20
N GLU A 30 -15.48 4.52 6.76
CA GLU A 30 -14.35 5.35 7.22
C GLU A 30 -13.51 4.65 8.29
N SER A 31 -14.13 3.88 9.18
CA SER A 31 -13.36 3.17 10.21
C SER A 31 -12.41 2.14 9.62
N ASP A 32 -12.71 1.60 8.44
CA ASP A 32 -11.80 0.69 7.74
C ASP A 32 -10.57 1.44 7.24
N ASN A 33 -10.75 2.64 6.71
CA ASN A 33 -9.64 3.49 6.28
C ASN A 33 -8.73 3.81 7.46
N ILE A 34 -9.31 4.15 8.61
CA ILE A 34 -8.55 4.47 9.81
C ILE A 34 -7.74 3.26 10.28
N GLN A 35 -8.36 2.08 10.29
CA GLN A 35 -7.66 0.84 10.67
C GLN A 35 -6.51 0.54 9.72
N PHE A 36 -6.75 0.70 8.41
CA PHE A 36 -5.70 0.49 7.40
C PHE A 36 -4.51 1.43 7.65
N LEU A 37 -4.78 2.70 7.93
CA LEU A 37 -3.71 3.68 8.17
C LEU A 37 -2.94 3.37 9.44
N ASP A 38 -3.61 2.89 10.48
CA ASP A 38 -2.93 2.44 11.70
C ASP A 38 -2.01 1.25 11.41
N ASP A 39 -2.52 0.27 10.67
CA ASP A 39 -1.75 -0.92 10.29
C ASP A 39 -0.56 -0.53 9.39
N LEU A 40 -0.77 0.40 8.48
CA LEU A 40 0.28 0.91 7.61
C LEU A 40 1.37 1.61 8.42
N LYS A 41 0.98 2.46 9.35
CA LYS A 41 1.91 3.18 10.21
C LYS A 41 2.77 2.21 11.04
N GLU A 42 2.14 1.21 11.65
CA GLU A 42 2.86 0.20 12.42
C GLU A 42 3.81 -0.60 11.56
N SER A 43 3.35 -1.05 10.39
CA SER A 43 4.15 -1.86 9.48
C SER A 43 5.32 -1.07 8.91
N SER A 44 5.11 0.19 8.54
CA SER A 44 6.18 1.03 8.00
C SER A 44 7.25 1.30 9.07
N ARG A 45 6.84 1.54 10.30
CA ARG A 45 7.76 1.75 11.41
C ARG A 45 8.58 0.49 11.69
N LYS A 46 7.91 -0.66 11.73
CA LYS A 46 8.57 -1.94 12.05
C LYS A 46 9.65 -2.28 11.02
N TYR A 47 9.39 -2.03 9.75
CA TYR A 47 10.31 -2.40 8.66
C TYR A 47 11.08 -1.23 8.10
N HIS A 48 11.08 -0.10 8.82
CA HIS A 48 11.90 1.08 8.49
C HIS A 48 11.66 1.61 7.09
N CYS A 49 10.39 1.70 6.70
CA CYS A 49 9.99 2.35 5.47
C CYS A 49 9.50 3.77 5.77
N GLN A 50 9.91 4.72 4.95
CA GLN A 50 9.44 6.09 5.06
C GLN A 50 8.24 6.28 4.14
N LEU A 51 7.11 6.69 4.71
CA LEU A 51 5.90 6.99 3.94
C LEU A 51 5.93 8.43 3.48
N HIS A 52 5.71 8.65 2.19
CA HIS A 52 5.65 9.98 1.59
C HIS A 52 4.22 10.41 1.29
N GLY A 53 3.33 9.46 1.07
CA GLY A 53 1.94 9.75 0.80
C GLY A 53 1.13 8.50 0.54
N TYR A 54 -0.19 8.67 0.48
CA TYR A 54 -1.12 7.58 0.20
C TYR A 54 -2.41 8.12 -0.40
N VAL A 55 -3.12 7.24 -1.11
CA VAL A 55 -4.48 7.47 -1.58
C VAL A 55 -5.27 6.20 -1.35
N LEU A 56 -6.39 6.30 -0.66
CA LEU A 56 -7.29 5.17 -0.42
C LEU A 56 -8.57 5.36 -1.23
N MET A 57 -8.79 4.48 -2.19
CA MET A 57 -10.01 4.43 -2.99
C MET A 57 -10.83 3.23 -2.53
N SER A 58 -12.12 3.18 -2.88
CA SER A 58 -12.98 2.11 -2.39
C SER A 58 -12.47 0.71 -2.71
N ASN A 59 -11.86 0.51 -3.87
CA ASN A 59 -11.43 -0.81 -4.34
C ASN A 59 -9.93 -0.94 -4.60
N HIS A 60 -9.13 0.05 -4.20
CA HIS A 60 -7.67 -0.02 -4.33
C HIS A 60 -7.02 1.10 -3.54
N PHE A 61 -5.69 1.01 -3.38
CA PHE A 61 -4.94 2.09 -2.76
C PHE A 61 -3.62 2.30 -3.45
N HIS A 62 -3.07 3.49 -3.26
CA HIS A 62 -1.73 3.87 -3.72
C HIS A 62 -0.91 4.29 -2.51
N LEU A 63 0.35 3.88 -2.50
CA LEU A 63 1.30 4.32 -1.50
C LEU A 63 2.54 4.87 -2.20
N LEU A 64 3.16 5.85 -1.58
CA LEU A 64 4.47 6.33 -1.98
C LEU A 64 5.38 6.17 -0.77
N ALA A 65 6.37 5.29 -0.87
CA ALA A 65 7.22 4.94 0.26
C ALA A 65 8.63 4.62 -0.18
N SER A 66 9.59 4.88 0.69
CA SER A 66 11.00 4.55 0.46
C SER A 66 11.45 3.53 1.50
N PRO A 67 12.08 2.41 1.09
CA PRO A 67 12.60 1.44 2.04
C PRO A 67 13.99 1.84 2.53
N ASN A 68 14.32 1.45 3.76
CA ASN A 68 15.66 1.64 4.29
C ASN A 68 16.61 0.51 3.87
N ASP A 69 16.07 -0.65 3.52
CA ASP A 69 16.80 -1.77 2.98
C ASP A 69 16.03 -2.43 1.84
N ARG A 70 16.66 -3.41 1.17
CA ARG A 70 16.08 -4.02 -0.03
C ARG A 70 14.81 -4.83 0.22
N TYR A 71 14.53 -5.21 1.47
CA TYR A 71 13.38 -6.05 1.80
C TYR A 71 12.25 -5.28 2.50
N GLY A 72 12.49 -4.02 2.85
CA GLY A 72 11.56 -3.25 3.68
C GLY A 72 10.15 -3.14 3.10
N ILE A 73 10.04 -2.82 1.82
CA ILE A 73 8.72 -2.66 1.18
C ILE A 73 7.95 -3.99 1.18
N SER A 74 8.59 -5.09 0.77
CA SER A 74 7.90 -6.38 0.73
C SER A 74 7.49 -6.86 2.12
N GLN A 75 8.33 -6.66 3.12
CA GLN A 75 8.01 -6.99 4.50
C GLN A 75 6.88 -6.12 5.05
N MET A 76 6.93 -4.82 4.77
CA MET A 76 5.88 -3.89 5.17
C MET A 76 4.55 -4.28 4.54
N MET A 77 4.53 -4.56 3.24
CA MET A 77 3.30 -4.93 2.54
C MET A 77 2.74 -6.26 3.02
N GLN A 78 3.60 -7.22 3.33
CA GLN A 78 3.16 -8.49 3.88
C GLN A 78 2.51 -8.32 5.25
N ALA A 79 3.14 -7.57 6.13
CA ALA A 79 2.61 -7.32 7.47
C ALA A 79 1.30 -6.53 7.43
N LEU A 80 1.27 -5.48 6.61
CA LEU A 80 0.08 -4.66 6.41
C LEU A 80 -1.08 -5.51 5.88
N GLY A 81 -0.81 -6.33 4.88
CA GLY A 81 -1.83 -7.19 4.28
C GLY A 81 -2.42 -8.18 5.28
N ARG A 82 -1.57 -8.84 6.07
CA ARG A 82 -2.05 -9.79 7.08
C ARG A 82 -2.96 -9.12 8.10
N ARG A 83 -2.54 -7.98 8.62
CA ARG A 83 -3.29 -7.28 9.67
C ARG A 83 -4.62 -6.77 9.16
N TYR A 84 -4.59 -6.12 8.00
CA TYR A 84 -5.79 -5.52 7.45
C TYR A 84 -6.79 -6.55 6.96
N VAL A 85 -6.33 -7.60 6.27
CA VAL A 85 -7.20 -8.68 5.80
C VAL A 85 -7.87 -9.39 6.98
N TYR A 86 -7.10 -9.66 8.05
CA TYR A 86 -7.65 -10.23 9.26
C TYR A 86 -8.77 -9.35 9.83
N PHE A 87 -8.52 -8.04 9.91
CA PHE A 87 -9.50 -7.10 10.42
C PHE A 87 -10.79 -7.11 9.59
N ILE A 88 -10.66 -7.02 8.26
CA ILE A 88 -11.82 -6.97 7.36
C ILE A 88 -12.59 -8.29 7.41
N ASN A 89 -11.89 -9.41 7.34
CA ASN A 89 -12.55 -10.73 7.36
C ASN A 89 -13.29 -10.96 8.68
N HIS A 90 -12.71 -10.54 9.79
CA HIS A 90 -13.37 -10.66 11.09
C HIS A 90 -14.58 -9.72 11.21
N LYS A 91 -14.42 -8.47 10.81
CA LYS A 91 -15.47 -7.45 10.92
C LYS A 91 -16.70 -7.77 10.07
N TYR A 92 -16.46 -8.25 8.85
CA TYR A 92 -17.52 -8.49 7.87
C TYR A 92 -17.86 -9.97 7.68
N GLU A 93 -17.36 -10.82 8.57
CA GLU A 93 -17.63 -12.27 8.53
C GLU A 93 -17.30 -12.87 7.16
N ARG A 94 -16.12 -12.53 6.64
CA ARG A 94 -15.61 -12.98 5.34
C ARG A 94 -14.49 -13.99 5.53
N THR A 95 -14.22 -14.74 4.45
CA THR A 95 -13.05 -15.64 4.38
C THR A 95 -12.30 -15.40 3.09
N GLY A 96 -11.05 -15.84 3.05
CA GLY A 96 -10.26 -15.80 1.83
C GLY A 96 -9.56 -14.48 1.61
N THR A 97 -9.07 -14.30 0.38
CA THR A 97 -8.28 -13.14 0.01
C THR A 97 -9.14 -11.89 -0.17
N LEU A 98 -8.56 -10.76 0.22
CA LEU A 98 -9.14 -9.45 -0.05
C LEU A 98 -8.52 -8.84 -1.31
N TRP A 99 -7.29 -9.23 -1.64
CA TRP A 99 -6.49 -8.59 -2.69
C TRP A 99 -6.43 -9.42 -3.96
N GLU A 100 -6.38 -8.74 -5.10
CA GLU A 100 -6.16 -9.35 -6.40
C GLU A 100 -4.67 -9.53 -6.61
N GLY A 101 -4.15 -10.71 -6.24
CA GLY A 101 -2.74 -11.02 -6.41
C GLY A 101 -1.82 -10.17 -5.56
N ARG A 102 -0.59 -10.05 -6.02
CA ARG A 102 0.45 -9.26 -5.34
C ARG A 102 0.32 -7.79 -5.68
N TYR A 103 0.81 -6.94 -4.78
CA TYR A 103 0.90 -5.52 -5.06
C TYR A 103 1.84 -5.26 -6.23
N ARG A 104 1.62 -4.15 -6.92
CA ARG A 104 2.50 -3.66 -7.98
C ARG A 104 3.34 -2.54 -7.43
N SER A 105 4.61 -2.46 -7.86
CA SER A 105 5.48 -1.38 -7.46
C SER A 105 6.32 -0.91 -8.62
N CYS A 106 6.55 0.40 -8.68
CA CYS A 106 7.43 1.04 -9.65
C CYS A 106 8.38 1.96 -8.91
N LEU A 107 9.67 1.92 -9.29
CA LEU A 107 10.63 2.87 -8.74
C LEU A 107 10.31 4.27 -9.26
N VAL A 108 10.39 5.25 -8.38
CA VAL A 108 10.26 6.65 -8.74
C VAL A 108 11.68 7.19 -8.87
N ASP A 109 12.22 7.12 -10.08
CA ASP A 109 13.63 7.40 -10.36
C ASP A 109 13.87 8.78 -10.97
N SER A 110 12.82 9.58 -11.13
CA SER A 110 12.95 10.94 -11.64
C SER A 110 12.13 11.91 -10.79
N GLU A 111 12.63 13.12 -10.69
CA GLU A 111 11.92 14.18 -9.96
C GLU A 111 10.57 14.48 -10.60
N ALA A 112 10.51 14.45 -11.93
CA ALA A 112 9.25 14.70 -12.64
C ALA A 112 8.20 13.66 -12.31
N TYR A 113 8.58 12.38 -12.26
CA TYR A 113 7.67 11.31 -11.89
C TYR A 113 7.21 11.46 -10.44
N LEU A 114 8.14 11.77 -9.54
CA LEU A 114 7.83 11.96 -8.12
C LEU A 114 6.80 13.08 -7.94
N LEU A 115 7.00 14.21 -8.60
CA LEU A 115 6.08 15.34 -8.52
C LEU A 115 4.70 14.97 -9.08
N THR A 116 4.66 14.19 -10.17
CA THR A 116 3.43 13.71 -10.75
C THR A 116 2.67 12.81 -9.78
N CYS A 117 3.36 11.87 -9.12
CA CYS A 117 2.76 10.99 -8.12
C CYS A 117 2.23 11.77 -6.92
N MET A 118 3.00 12.74 -6.43
CA MET A 118 2.59 13.55 -5.30
C MET A 118 1.36 14.40 -5.64
N ARG A 119 1.32 14.96 -6.85
CA ARG A 119 0.16 15.73 -7.31
C ARG A 119 -1.07 14.86 -7.41
N TYR A 120 -0.94 13.65 -7.96
CA TYR A 120 -2.04 12.70 -8.04
C TYR A 120 -2.59 12.39 -6.65
N ILE A 121 -1.72 12.14 -5.69
CA ILE A 121 -2.10 11.85 -4.31
C ILE A 121 -2.86 13.05 -3.71
N GLU A 122 -2.39 14.27 -3.92
CA GLU A 122 -3.02 15.47 -3.39
C GLU A 122 -4.43 15.71 -3.94
N LEU A 123 -4.70 15.27 -5.17
CA LEU A 123 -5.98 15.50 -5.84
C LEU A 123 -7.04 14.45 -5.52
N ASN A 124 -6.71 13.40 -4.80
CA ASN A 124 -7.64 12.32 -4.49
C ASN A 124 -8.35 12.56 -3.16
N PRO A 125 -9.56 11.93 -2.96
CA PRO A 125 -10.41 12.26 -1.79
C PRO A 125 -9.80 11.89 -0.44
N VAL A 126 -9.07 10.77 -0.37
CA VAL A 126 -8.38 10.36 0.86
C VAL A 126 -6.90 10.41 0.60
N ARG A 127 -6.21 11.35 1.22
CA ARG A 127 -4.82 11.64 0.94
C ARG A 127 -4.02 11.81 2.21
N ALA A 128 -2.69 11.73 2.08
CA ALA A 128 -1.78 11.98 3.18
C ALA A 128 -1.93 13.42 3.67
N GLY A 129 -2.17 13.54 4.94
CA GLY A 129 -2.30 14.85 5.59
C GLY A 129 -0.97 15.37 6.06
#